data_8e3c867683fa5b353c4707bbda15aa52
#
_entry.id   8e3c867683fa5b353c4707bbda15aa52
#
_cell.length_a   1.000
_cell.length_b   1.000
_cell.length_c   1.000
_cell.angle_alpha   90.00
_cell.angle_beta   90.00
_cell.angle_gamma   90.00
#
_symmetry.space_group_name_H-M   'P 1'
#
loop_
_entity.id
_entity.type
_entity.pdbx_description
1 polymer ?
#
loop_
_entity_poly.entity_id
_entity_poly.type
_entity_poly.pdbx_seq_one_letter_code
_entity_poly.pdbx_strand_id
1 'polypeptide(L)'
;MKLNRTLVMWLVPILTASCVFGKDYQVRLEPSIMIPMRDGVKLSTDLYFPAEAKGQLPAVLLRTVYGKNKTFGWSGVHQLLVEQGYVVVIQDVRGRYESEGSYVVAEHRREDSYDTVDWLISQGWSNQKVGSAGCSYLGETQVILAAAKHPNHVAAVPMSAASGFYMPGRAWQSFSGGVFELAQTAGWFAASGSQLFYGPPAHIDRGQWFKTPQSRLFKMAPEVDFAAYLELLSTLPTHSLLERAQLPPSEYKSWITSAPDGKFFRNKDLAKPSDTFNVPSLFMDSWYDYGPAETIEMFKTFQRNAQSEQARNNQFLIIGPGTHCDYTESTDDAIVGARNLGDASLNYSALQLQWYDYWLKGKENAITEMPHIQYYVMGKNQWRNSEVWPLASTNYQKWYLSGKGKAQSRTGDGLLSLNLPDNDSRDSYVYDPADPVPSLGGHTCCTGSDTEAGGYDQSEIELRQDVLVYTSPVLIHGFEVTGELKAVLYVSSSALDTDFTVKLVDVYPTGEAYNIQEGAIRMRYRNSLSDSQLIEPGKIYQVEVALNVTSNYFAGGHKLRVEISSSNFPRWERNLNTGGNNYDETNWKTAQNTIYHSAIYPSHLVLPVIIESQ
;
A
#
# COMPACT_ATOMS: atom_id res chain seq x y z
N MET A 1 -35.91 -12.90 -54.75
CA MET A 1 -35.82 -13.91 -53.70
C MET A 1 -35.22 -13.24 -52.47
N LYS A 2 -36.08 -12.84 -51.51
CA LYS A 2 -35.68 -12.16 -50.27
C LYS A 2 -35.49 -13.22 -49.18
N LEU A 3 -34.29 -13.36 -48.63
CA LEU A 3 -34.05 -14.15 -47.43
C LEU A 3 -34.15 -13.24 -46.20
N ASN A 4 -35.20 -13.41 -45.42
CA ASN A 4 -35.30 -12.90 -44.05
C ASN A 4 -34.37 -13.69 -43.14
N ARG A 5 -33.40 -13.03 -42.51
CA ARG A 5 -32.69 -13.57 -41.36
C ARG A 5 -33.31 -12.98 -40.08
N THR A 6 -34.06 -13.81 -39.40
CA THR A 6 -34.58 -13.53 -38.08
C THR A 6 -33.47 -13.63 -37.06
N LEU A 7 -33.13 -12.48 -36.42
CA LEU A 7 -32.19 -12.40 -35.32
C LEU A 7 -32.92 -12.89 -34.06
N VAL A 8 -32.54 -14.04 -33.54
CA VAL A 8 -33.04 -14.54 -32.25
C VAL A 8 -32.15 -13.92 -31.16
N MET A 9 -32.65 -12.87 -30.54
CA MET A 9 -32.08 -12.33 -29.31
C MET A 9 -32.38 -13.29 -28.15
N TRP A 10 -31.38 -13.93 -27.61
CA TRP A 10 -31.47 -14.62 -26.32
C TRP A 10 -31.50 -13.58 -25.20
N LEU A 11 -32.69 -13.33 -24.66
CA LEU A 11 -32.86 -12.63 -23.39
C LEU A 11 -32.40 -13.58 -22.27
N VAL A 12 -31.22 -13.35 -21.75
CA VAL A 12 -30.81 -13.91 -20.46
C VAL A 12 -31.60 -13.18 -19.38
N PRO A 13 -32.42 -13.86 -18.58
CA PRO A 13 -33.10 -13.19 -17.48
C PRO A 13 -32.04 -12.80 -16.44
N ILE A 14 -31.87 -11.50 -16.25
CA ILE A 14 -31.18 -10.97 -15.08
C ILE A 14 -32.06 -11.35 -13.88
N LEU A 15 -31.70 -12.42 -13.20
CA LEU A 15 -32.22 -12.72 -11.88
C LEU A 15 -31.71 -11.62 -10.95
N THR A 16 -32.53 -10.60 -10.74
CA THR A 16 -32.39 -9.72 -9.58
C THR A 16 -32.68 -10.58 -8.35
N ALA A 17 -31.63 -11.17 -7.78
CA ALA A 17 -31.69 -11.74 -6.46
C ALA A 17 -31.98 -10.58 -5.50
N SER A 18 -33.24 -10.43 -5.11
CA SER A 18 -33.60 -9.58 -3.98
C SER A 18 -32.88 -10.15 -2.77
N CYS A 19 -31.80 -9.51 -2.33
CA CYS A 19 -31.19 -9.79 -1.05
C CYS A 19 -32.28 -9.57 0.01
N VAL A 20 -32.86 -10.64 0.51
CA VAL A 20 -33.65 -10.60 1.74
C VAL A 20 -32.62 -10.35 2.84
N PHE A 21 -32.40 -9.07 3.17
CA PHE A 21 -31.64 -8.71 4.35
C PHE A 21 -32.32 -9.37 5.56
N GLY A 22 -31.51 -10.04 6.36
CA GLY A 22 -31.96 -10.65 7.59
C GLY A 22 -32.54 -9.60 8.56
N LYS A 23 -32.96 -10.04 9.74
CA LYS A 23 -33.44 -9.16 10.79
C LYS A 23 -32.31 -8.20 11.21
N ASP A 24 -32.52 -6.89 11.10
CA ASP A 24 -31.60 -5.88 11.58
C ASP A 24 -31.66 -5.83 13.12
N TYR A 25 -30.55 -6.17 13.76
CA TYR A 25 -30.42 -6.12 15.22
C TYR A 25 -29.95 -4.73 15.67
N GLN A 26 -30.42 -4.31 16.86
CA GLN A 26 -29.84 -3.19 17.57
C GLN A 26 -28.45 -3.56 18.10
N VAL A 27 -27.56 -2.58 18.21
CA VAL A 27 -26.20 -2.79 18.72
C VAL A 27 -26.19 -2.66 20.25
N ARG A 28 -25.66 -3.69 20.95
CA ARG A 28 -25.39 -3.68 22.38
C ARG A 28 -23.89 -3.78 22.63
N LEU A 29 -23.32 -2.78 23.28
CA LEU A 29 -21.89 -2.71 23.59
C LEU A 29 -21.58 -3.26 24.98
N GLU A 30 -20.59 -4.16 25.07
CA GLU A 30 -19.89 -4.53 26.30
C GLU A 30 -18.44 -3.99 26.20
N PRO A 31 -18.14 -2.85 26.85
CA PRO A 31 -16.86 -2.20 26.71
C PRO A 31 -15.79 -2.74 27.65
N SER A 32 -14.52 -2.58 27.27
CA SER A 32 -13.34 -2.74 28.12
C SER A 32 -13.21 -4.08 28.81
N ILE A 33 -13.60 -5.15 28.12
CA ILE A 33 -13.34 -6.51 28.58
C ILE A 33 -11.83 -6.77 28.52
N MET A 34 -11.22 -7.09 29.67
CA MET A 34 -9.78 -7.34 29.79
C MET A 34 -9.48 -8.80 29.50
N ILE A 35 -9.08 -9.12 28.27
CA ILE A 35 -8.75 -10.48 27.85
C ILE A 35 -7.33 -10.82 28.28
N PRO A 36 -7.12 -11.88 29.10
CA PRO A 36 -5.78 -12.28 29.55
C PRO A 36 -5.03 -13.01 28.44
N MET A 37 -3.78 -12.62 28.23
CA MET A 37 -2.82 -13.34 27.38
C MET A 37 -2.06 -14.37 28.22
N ARG A 38 -1.41 -15.35 27.58
CA ARG A 38 -0.66 -16.43 28.22
C ARG A 38 0.46 -15.97 29.17
N ASP A 39 0.99 -14.77 28.94
CA ASP A 39 2.03 -14.13 29.77
C ASP A 39 1.46 -13.28 30.93
N GLY A 40 0.14 -13.27 31.10
CA GLY A 40 -0.57 -12.54 32.13
C GLY A 40 -0.94 -11.09 31.81
N VAL A 41 -0.42 -10.53 30.72
CA VAL A 41 -0.83 -9.20 30.23
C VAL A 41 -2.30 -9.26 29.77
N LYS A 42 -3.07 -8.20 30.01
CA LYS A 42 -4.48 -8.15 29.62
C LYS A 42 -4.69 -7.09 28.54
N LEU A 43 -5.44 -7.48 27.49
CA LEU A 43 -5.76 -6.59 26.37
C LEU A 43 -7.21 -6.15 26.44
N SER A 44 -7.43 -4.84 26.37
CA SER A 44 -8.75 -4.22 26.46
C SER A 44 -9.50 -4.39 25.15
N THR A 45 -10.71 -4.91 25.26
CA THR A 45 -11.53 -5.35 24.13
C THR A 45 -12.97 -4.85 24.30
N ASP A 46 -13.54 -4.28 23.25
CA ASP A 46 -14.96 -3.93 23.16
C ASP A 46 -15.69 -5.00 22.35
N LEU A 47 -16.83 -5.47 22.88
CA LEU A 47 -17.68 -6.45 22.21
C LEU A 47 -19.00 -5.78 21.81
N TYR A 48 -19.28 -5.76 20.51
CA TYR A 48 -20.52 -5.20 19.94
C TYR A 48 -21.44 -6.37 19.56
N PHE A 49 -22.51 -6.56 20.32
CA PHE A 49 -23.47 -7.65 20.15
C PHE A 49 -24.70 -7.22 19.37
N PRO A 50 -25.28 -8.12 18.58
CA PRO A 50 -26.68 -7.97 18.13
C PRO A 50 -27.62 -8.18 19.34
N ALA A 51 -28.23 -7.09 19.83
CA ALA A 51 -28.84 -7.01 21.15
C ALA A 51 -29.91 -8.10 21.45
N GLU A 52 -30.67 -8.51 20.45
CA GLU A 52 -31.77 -9.48 20.61
C GLU A 52 -31.46 -10.87 20.04
N ALA A 53 -30.24 -11.08 19.54
CA ALA A 53 -29.85 -12.37 18.98
C ALA A 53 -29.80 -13.46 20.04
N LYS A 54 -30.26 -14.64 19.69
CA LYS A 54 -30.29 -15.82 20.57
C LYS A 54 -29.41 -16.91 19.99
N GLY A 55 -28.85 -17.73 20.89
CA GLY A 55 -28.01 -18.86 20.50
C GLY A 55 -26.55 -18.48 20.38
N GLN A 56 -25.77 -19.32 19.70
CA GLN A 56 -24.33 -19.12 19.51
C GLN A 56 -24.10 -18.25 18.27
N LEU A 57 -23.20 -17.27 18.39
CA LEU A 57 -22.94 -16.25 17.38
C LEU A 57 -21.50 -16.37 16.88
N PRO A 58 -21.25 -16.11 15.58
CA PRO A 58 -19.90 -15.94 15.06
C PRO A 58 -19.29 -14.61 15.47
N ALA A 59 -17.97 -14.57 15.63
CA ALA A 59 -17.23 -13.35 15.93
C ALA A 59 -16.43 -12.86 14.71
N VAL A 60 -16.32 -11.53 14.56
CA VAL A 60 -15.39 -10.87 13.63
C VAL A 60 -14.44 -10.00 14.43
N LEU A 61 -13.15 -10.36 14.43
CA LEU A 61 -12.10 -9.73 15.23
C LEU A 61 -11.36 -8.64 14.45
N LEU A 62 -11.26 -7.46 15.06
CA LEU A 62 -10.42 -6.36 14.65
C LEU A 62 -9.44 -6.03 15.78
N ARG A 63 -8.14 -5.95 15.49
CA ARG A 63 -7.12 -5.52 16.45
C ARG A 63 -6.51 -4.22 15.97
N THR A 64 -6.45 -3.21 16.84
CA THR A 64 -6.16 -1.83 16.47
C THR A 64 -5.08 -1.19 17.33
N VAL A 65 -4.26 -0.34 16.71
CA VAL A 65 -3.32 0.56 17.37
C VAL A 65 -3.92 1.96 17.58
N TYR A 66 -5.09 2.21 17.02
CA TYR A 66 -5.69 3.55 16.89
C TYR A 66 -6.79 3.86 17.91
N GLY A 67 -7.13 2.89 18.79
CA GLY A 67 -8.19 3.02 19.80
C GLY A 67 -9.50 2.36 19.39
N LYS A 68 -9.87 1.31 20.13
CA LYS A 68 -11.04 0.47 19.85
C LYS A 68 -12.36 1.24 19.80
N ASN A 69 -12.51 2.27 20.63
CA ASN A 69 -13.72 3.11 20.71
C ASN A 69 -13.93 4.02 19.50
N LYS A 70 -12.90 4.31 18.69
CA LYS A 70 -13.04 5.04 17.43
C LYS A 70 -13.25 4.09 16.26
N THR A 71 -12.60 2.93 16.31
CA THR A 71 -12.51 1.97 15.20
C THR A 71 -13.88 1.47 14.73
N PHE A 72 -14.86 1.29 15.64
CA PHE A 72 -16.19 0.84 15.26
C PHE A 72 -16.89 1.79 14.26
N GLY A 73 -16.74 3.09 14.45
CA GLY A 73 -17.37 4.10 13.60
C GLY A 73 -16.62 4.38 12.27
N TRP A 74 -15.48 3.77 12.02
CA TRP A 74 -14.69 4.04 10.81
C TRP A 74 -15.25 3.42 9.53
N SER A 75 -16.03 2.36 9.68
CA SER A 75 -16.63 1.69 8.52
C SER A 75 -18.06 1.26 8.83
N GLY A 76 -18.98 1.60 7.95
CA GLY A 76 -20.36 1.14 8.02
C GLY A 76 -20.49 -0.38 8.02
N VAL A 77 -19.50 -1.12 7.53
CA VAL A 77 -19.49 -2.59 7.54
C VAL A 77 -19.45 -3.17 8.96
N HIS A 78 -18.85 -2.48 9.93
CA HIS A 78 -18.81 -2.97 11.32
C HIS A 78 -20.22 -2.98 11.93
N GLN A 79 -20.98 -1.91 11.73
CA GLN A 79 -22.36 -1.82 12.15
C GLN A 79 -23.22 -2.84 11.40
N LEU A 80 -23.08 -2.92 10.07
CA LEU A 80 -23.78 -3.88 9.23
C LEU A 80 -23.58 -5.33 9.73
N LEU A 81 -22.35 -5.71 10.09
CA LEU A 81 -22.07 -7.03 10.63
C LEU A 81 -22.83 -7.29 11.92
N VAL A 82 -22.89 -6.34 12.86
CA VAL A 82 -23.69 -6.49 14.09
C VAL A 82 -25.17 -6.62 13.77
N GLU A 83 -25.70 -5.75 12.91
CA GLU A 83 -27.11 -5.78 12.46
C GLU A 83 -27.46 -7.10 11.77
N GLN A 84 -26.50 -7.73 11.13
CA GLN A 84 -26.67 -9.04 10.49
C GLN A 84 -26.35 -10.22 11.42
N GLY A 85 -26.15 -10.03 12.72
CA GLY A 85 -26.04 -11.09 13.71
C GLY A 85 -24.63 -11.64 13.95
N TYR A 86 -23.61 -10.81 13.80
CA TYR A 86 -22.23 -11.09 14.20
C TYR A 86 -21.88 -10.37 15.51
N VAL A 87 -20.99 -10.94 16.30
CA VAL A 87 -20.33 -10.20 17.37
C VAL A 87 -19.09 -9.53 16.77
N VAL A 88 -19.09 -8.21 16.68
CA VAL A 88 -17.89 -7.45 16.26
C VAL A 88 -17.04 -7.21 17.50
N VAL A 89 -15.77 -7.64 17.42
CA VAL A 89 -14.80 -7.63 18.51
C VAL A 89 -13.67 -6.69 18.14
N ILE A 90 -13.50 -5.60 18.91
CA ILE A 90 -12.44 -4.63 18.64
C ILE A 90 -11.51 -4.57 19.85
N GLN A 91 -10.23 -4.92 19.63
CA GLN A 91 -9.21 -5.00 20.66
C GLN A 91 -8.11 -3.99 20.44
N ASP A 92 -7.78 -3.19 21.45
CA ASP A 92 -6.55 -2.42 21.47
C ASP A 92 -5.35 -3.38 21.60
N VAL A 93 -4.35 -3.23 20.72
CA VAL A 93 -3.14 -4.05 20.80
C VAL A 93 -2.33 -3.73 22.05
N ARG A 94 -1.43 -4.63 22.42
CA ARG A 94 -0.56 -4.54 23.61
C ARG A 94 0.09 -3.17 23.73
N GLY A 95 0.05 -2.59 24.93
CA GLY A 95 0.64 -1.29 25.25
C GLY A 95 -0.06 -0.08 24.62
N ARG A 96 -1.27 -0.27 24.08
CA ARG A 96 -2.06 0.84 23.51
C ARG A 96 -3.35 1.04 24.28
N TYR A 97 -3.71 2.31 24.49
CA TYR A 97 -4.93 2.78 25.17
C TYR A 97 -5.14 2.09 26.53
N GLU A 98 -6.12 1.23 26.64
CA GLU A 98 -6.43 0.53 27.90
C GLU A 98 -5.78 -0.85 28.01
N SER A 99 -5.10 -1.31 26.97
CA SER A 99 -4.36 -2.57 26.99
C SER A 99 -3.06 -2.44 27.77
N GLU A 100 -2.76 -3.44 28.58
CA GLU A 100 -1.53 -3.52 29.36
C GLU A 100 -0.31 -3.87 28.49
N GLY A 101 0.89 -3.79 29.08
CA GLY A 101 2.16 -4.11 28.46
C GLY A 101 2.80 -2.93 27.75
N SER A 102 3.74 -3.18 26.85
CA SER A 102 4.49 -2.18 26.12
C SER A 102 4.24 -2.33 24.61
N TYR A 103 4.08 -1.20 23.93
CA TYR A 103 3.94 -1.17 22.47
C TYR A 103 5.30 -1.05 21.79
N VAL A 104 5.50 -1.88 20.76
CA VAL A 104 6.64 -1.82 19.85
C VAL A 104 6.11 -1.89 18.43
N VAL A 105 6.56 -1.00 17.55
CA VAL A 105 6.07 -0.93 16.15
C VAL A 105 6.43 -2.21 15.40
N ALA A 106 5.47 -2.74 14.65
CA ALA A 106 5.59 -4.00 13.90
C ALA A 106 6.01 -5.21 14.76
N GLU A 107 5.70 -5.18 16.07
CA GLU A 107 5.78 -6.32 16.96
C GLU A 107 4.36 -6.70 17.40
N HIS A 108 3.70 -7.49 16.54
CA HIS A 108 2.28 -7.81 16.71
C HIS A 108 2.01 -8.92 17.73
N ARG A 109 3.03 -9.67 18.10
CA ARG A 109 2.96 -10.85 18.96
C ARG A 109 1.87 -11.82 18.52
N ARG A 110 2.26 -12.81 17.73
CA ARG A 110 1.35 -13.86 17.20
C ARG A 110 0.56 -14.53 18.30
N GLU A 111 1.18 -14.69 19.47
CA GLU A 111 0.57 -15.26 20.66
C GLU A 111 -0.61 -14.43 21.16
N ASP A 112 -0.54 -13.09 21.13
CA ASP A 112 -1.66 -12.23 21.53
C ASP A 112 -2.88 -12.43 20.63
N SER A 113 -2.63 -12.61 19.32
CA SER A 113 -3.70 -12.91 18.35
C SER A 113 -4.32 -14.29 18.62
N TYR A 114 -3.49 -15.27 18.88
CA TYR A 114 -3.91 -16.64 19.19
C TYR A 114 -4.74 -16.70 20.47
N ASP A 115 -4.22 -16.15 21.57
CA ASP A 115 -4.87 -16.15 22.89
C ASP A 115 -6.20 -15.40 22.88
N THR A 116 -6.30 -14.33 22.08
CA THR A 116 -7.56 -13.61 21.89
C THR A 116 -8.62 -14.52 21.25
N VAL A 117 -8.25 -15.29 20.23
CA VAL A 117 -9.19 -16.23 19.59
C VAL A 117 -9.55 -17.38 20.55
N ASP A 118 -8.59 -17.94 21.31
CA ASP A 118 -8.87 -18.93 22.35
C ASP A 118 -9.91 -18.42 23.36
N TRP A 119 -9.76 -17.18 23.81
CA TRP A 119 -10.73 -16.56 24.71
C TRP A 119 -12.11 -16.42 24.06
N LEU A 120 -12.18 -15.93 22.81
CA LEU A 120 -13.44 -15.74 22.10
C LEU A 120 -14.22 -17.06 21.94
N ILE A 121 -13.54 -18.15 21.58
CA ILE A 121 -14.21 -19.44 21.37
C ILE A 121 -14.62 -20.13 22.69
N SER A 122 -14.05 -19.72 23.82
CA SER A 122 -14.43 -20.22 25.15
C SER A 122 -15.70 -19.58 25.70
N GLN A 123 -16.19 -18.51 25.09
CA GLN A 123 -17.37 -17.79 25.54
C GLN A 123 -18.66 -18.55 25.23
N GLY A 124 -19.60 -18.58 26.18
CA GLY A 124 -20.88 -19.30 26.03
C GLY A 124 -21.75 -18.82 24.85
N TRP A 125 -21.53 -17.61 24.38
CA TRP A 125 -22.24 -17.05 23.22
C TRP A 125 -21.57 -17.42 21.88
N SER A 126 -20.34 -17.95 21.88
CA SER A 126 -19.56 -18.18 20.65
C SER A 126 -20.00 -19.45 19.93
N ASN A 127 -20.16 -19.38 18.60
CA ASN A 127 -20.29 -20.57 17.75
C ASN A 127 -18.93 -21.21 17.40
N GLN A 128 -17.84 -20.74 18.03
CA GLN A 128 -16.45 -21.18 17.85
C GLN A 128 -15.87 -20.89 16.46
N LYS A 129 -16.48 -20.01 15.69
CA LYS A 129 -15.93 -19.53 14.41
C LYS A 129 -15.58 -18.06 14.51
N VAL A 130 -14.33 -17.73 14.20
CA VAL A 130 -13.81 -16.36 14.23
C VAL A 130 -13.35 -15.98 12.83
N GLY A 131 -13.89 -14.87 12.33
CA GLY A 131 -13.36 -14.16 11.18
C GLY A 131 -12.51 -12.98 11.64
N SER A 132 -11.76 -12.38 10.73
CA SER A 132 -11.03 -11.13 10.99
C SER A 132 -11.30 -10.11 9.89
N ALA A 133 -11.29 -8.82 10.26
CA ALA A 133 -11.60 -7.70 9.38
C ALA A 133 -10.67 -6.51 9.62
N GLY A 134 -10.60 -5.62 8.64
CA GLY A 134 -10.01 -4.30 8.77
C GLY A 134 -8.95 -3.98 7.74
N CYS A 135 -8.65 -2.69 7.64
CA CYS A 135 -7.72 -2.10 6.70
C CYS A 135 -6.46 -1.60 7.42
N SER A 136 -5.34 -1.47 6.67
CA SER A 136 -4.09 -0.92 7.20
C SER A 136 -3.55 -1.76 8.35
N TYR A 137 -3.19 -1.17 9.48
CA TYR A 137 -2.74 -1.90 10.67
C TYR A 137 -3.72 -3.01 11.10
N LEU A 138 -5.03 -2.79 10.97
CA LEU A 138 -6.02 -3.82 11.25
C LEU A 138 -5.97 -4.96 10.21
N GLY A 139 -5.55 -4.68 9.00
CA GLY A 139 -5.22 -5.66 7.97
C GLY A 139 -3.96 -6.45 8.32
N GLU A 140 -2.90 -5.75 8.77
CA GLU A 140 -1.65 -6.36 9.23
C GLU A 140 -1.90 -7.40 10.34
N THR A 141 -2.72 -7.06 11.34
CA THR A 141 -3.02 -7.97 12.45
C THR A 141 -3.73 -9.25 12.01
N GLN A 142 -4.48 -9.23 10.91
CA GLN A 142 -5.10 -10.42 10.32
C GLN A 142 -4.07 -11.35 9.68
N VAL A 143 -3.10 -10.76 8.96
CA VAL A 143 -1.98 -11.49 8.34
C VAL A 143 -1.15 -12.19 9.42
N ILE A 144 -0.91 -11.51 10.55
CA ILE A 144 -0.20 -12.06 11.70
C ILE A 144 -1.01 -13.19 12.38
N LEU A 145 -2.32 -13.00 12.55
CA LEU A 145 -3.22 -14.04 13.08
C LEU A 145 -3.25 -15.27 12.15
N ALA A 146 -3.28 -15.06 10.83
CA ALA A 146 -3.21 -16.16 9.86
C ALA A 146 -1.90 -16.95 10.00
N ALA A 147 -0.75 -16.25 10.19
CA ALA A 147 0.55 -16.87 10.45
C ALA A 147 0.63 -17.57 11.82
N ALA A 148 -0.19 -17.18 12.81
CA ALA A 148 -0.33 -17.87 14.08
C ALA A 148 -1.11 -19.20 13.97
N LYS A 149 -1.86 -19.41 12.88
CA LYS A 149 -2.55 -20.66 12.51
C LYS A 149 -3.56 -21.17 13.55
N HIS A 150 -4.35 -20.28 14.12
CA HIS A 150 -5.41 -20.70 15.03
C HIS A 150 -6.50 -21.48 14.27
N PRO A 151 -6.90 -22.69 14.70
CA PRO A 151 -7.82 -23.55 13.94
C PRO A 151 -9.23 -22.98 13.79
N ASN A 152 -9.65 -22.12 14.70
CA ASN A 152 -10.95 -21.45 14.68
C ASN A 152 -10.92 -20.08 13.99
N HIS A 153 -9.77 -19.63 13.46
CA HIS A 153 -9.69 -18.50 12.55
C HIS A 153 -10.00 -19.01 11.13
N VAL A 154 -11.26 -18.86 10.70
CA VAL A 154 -11.80 -19.55 9.52
C VAL A 154 -12.10 -18.64 8.34
N ALA A 155 -11.95 -17.34 8.50
CA ALA A 155 -12.10 -16.36 7.40
C ALA A 155 -11.30 -15.09 7.68
N ALA A 156 -10.65 -14.51 6.68
CA ALA A 156 -9.96 -13.22 6.79
C ALA A 156 -10.32 -12.30 5.63
N VAL A 157 -10.37 -10.99 5.90
CA VAL A 157 -10.51 -9.94 4.90
C VAL A 157 -9.43 -8.89 5.15
N PRO A 158 -8.15 -9.19 4.82
CA PRO A 158 -7.06 -8.25 4.99
C PRO A 158 -7.08 -7.21 3.86
N MET A 159 -7.31 -5.95 4.23
CA MET A 159 -7.37 -4.82 3.30
C MET A 159 -6.14 -3.93 3.49
N SER A 160 -5.46 -3.51 2.40
CA SER A 160 -4.23 -2.70 2.45
C SER A 160 -3.25 -3.19 3.53
N ALA A 161 -3.05 -4.50 3.60
CA ALA A 161 -2.37 -5.17 4.71
C ALA A 161 -0.86 -5.38 4.47
N ALA A 162 -0.33 -4.75 3.45
CA ALA A 162 1.02 -4.95 2.93
C ALA A 162 2.12 -4.86 4.00
N SER A 163 1.98 -3.94 4.96
CA SER A 163 2.94 -3.74 6.04
C SER A 163 3.04 -4.92 7.03
N GLY A 164 2.01 -5.77 7.11
CA GLY A 164 2.02 -7.00 7.92
C GLY A 164 2.86 -8.14 7.34
N PHE A 165 3.37 -7.98 6.11
CA PHE A 165 4.13 -8.98 5.39
C PHE A 165 5.57 -8.53 5.14
N TYR A 166 6.54 -9.36 5.51
CA TYR A 166 7.94 -9.03 5.32
C TYR A 166 8.39 -9.33 3.90
N MET A 167 8.83 -8.28 3.22
CA MET A 167 9.59 -8.41 1.98
C MET A 167 10.96 -7.73 2.13
N PRO A 168 12.05 -8.37 1.62
CA PRO A 168 13.39 -7.79 1.71
C PRO A 168 13.44 -6.36 1.15
N GLY A 169 13.95 -5.43 1.95
CA GLY A 169 14.11 -4.04 1.57
C GLY A 169 12.83 -3.20 1.52
N ARG A 170 11.68 -3.80 1.83
CA ARG A 170 10.39 -3.12 1.89
C ARG A 170 9.65 -3.36 3.20
N ALA A 171 10.37 -3.80 4.24
CA ALA A 171 9.77 -4.09 5.51
C ALA A 171 8.93 -2.92 6.03
N TRP A 172 7.67 -3.19 6.30
CA TRP A 172 6.68 -2.22 6.75
C TRP A 172 6.57 -0.99 5.82
N GLN A 173 6.80 -1.19 4.52
CA GLN A 173 6.73 -0.15 3.47
C GLN A 173 7.59 1.09 3.72
N SER A 174 8.66 0.97 4.52
CA SER A 174 9.49 2.12 4.91
C SER A 174 10.59 2.47 3.90
N PHE A 175 10.78 1.64 2.88
CA PHE A 175 11.83 1.86 1.87
C PHE A 175 11.37 1.49 0.46
N SER A 176 11.88 2.22 -0.52
CA SER A 176 11.80 1.92 -1.94
C SER A 176 13.22 1.90 -2.52
N GLY A 177 13.73 0.73 -2.95
CA GLY A 177 15.11 0.59 -3.46
C GLY A 177 16.20 1.14 -2.52
N GLY A 178 15.96 1.11 -1.21
CA GLY A 178 16.87 1.64 -0.19
C GLY A 178 16.70 3.14 0.12
N VAL A 179 15.79 3.83 -0.55
CA VAL A 179 15.39 5.20 -0.24
C VAL A 179 14.26 5.16 0.79
N PHE A 180 14.35 5.98 1.83
CA PHE A 180 13.37 5.99 2.93
C PHE A 180 12.09 6.72 2.53
N GLU A 181 10.92 6.12 2.80
CA GLU A 181 9.58 6.69 2.61
C GLU A 181 9.30 7.70 3.74
N LEU A 182 9.78 8.93 3.57
CA LEU A 182 9.88 9.90 4.65
C LEU A 182 8.52 10.37 5.16
N ALA A 183 7.71 10.99 4.28
CA ALA A 183 6.47 11.64 4.73
C ALA A 183 5.50 10.64 5.35
N GLN A 184 5.28 9.51 4.70
CA GLN A 184 4.41 8.45 5.19
C GLN A 184 4.89 7.90 6.54
N THR A 185 6.17 7.52 6.62
CA THR A 185 6.70 6.89 7.84
C THR A 185 6.78 7.89 9.00
N ALA A 186 7.27 9.11 8.77
CA ALA A 186 7.31 10.15 9.79
C ALA A 186 5.90 10.53 10.27
N GLY A 187 4.93 10.68 9.36
CA GLY A 187 3.53 10.96 9.67
C GLY A 187 2.90 9.87 10.54
N TRP A 188 3.09 8.61 10.16
CA TRP A 188 2.56 7.49 10.94
C TRP A 188 3.21 7.40 12.34
N PHE A 189 4.53 7.56 12.45
CA PHE A 189 5.23 7.56 13.74
C PHE A 189 4.78 8.73 14.61
N ALA A 190 4.57 9.92 14.04
CA ALA A 190 4.06 11.08 14.75
C ALA A 190 2.66 10.82 15.34
N ALA A 191 1.80 10.16 14.57
CA ALA A 191 0.42 9.89 14.97
C ALA A 191 0.27 8.65 15.87
N SER A 192 1.05 7.59 15.64
CA SER A 192 0.76 6.26 16.18
C SER A 192 1.97 5.50 16.71
N GLY A 193 3.20 5.96 16.45
CA GLY A 193 4.45 5.23 16.76
C GLY A 193 4.97 5.40 18.18
N SER A 194 4.31 6.19 19.04
CA SER A 194 4.79 6.44 20.40
C SER A 194 4.84 5.17 21.26
N GLN A 195 5.97 4.99 21.96
CA GLN A 195 6.16 3.91 22.95
C GLN A 195 5.56 4.27 24.32
N LEU A 196 5.44 5.58 24.63
CA LEU A 196 4.87 6.06 25.87
C LEU A 196 3.37 6.25 25.66
N PHE A 197 2.64 5.19 25.82
CA PHE A 197 1.21 5.22 25.76
C PHE A 197 0.62 4.80 27.11
N TYR A 198 0.11 5.77 27.84
CA TYR A 198 -0.65 5.52 29.05
C TYR A 198 -2.13 5.62 28.69
N GLY A 199 -2.82 4.49 28.69
CA GLY A 199 -4.28 4.47 28.77
C GLY A 199 -4.73 5.23 30.01
N PRO A 200 -6.00 5.57 30.13
CA PRO A 200 -6.51 6.18 31.36
C PRO A 200 -6.18 5.23 32.52
N PRO A 201 -5.66 5.74 33.63
CA PRO A 201 -5.59 4.95 34.85
C PRO A 201 -6.97 4.34 35.11
N ALA A 202 -7.03 3.09 35.55
CA ALA A 202 -8.26 2.32 35.73
C ALA A 202 -9.36 3.02 36.58
N HIS A 203 -8.99 4.08 37.31
CA HIS A 203 -9.89 4.86 38.15
C HIS A 203 -10.37 6.20 37.51
N ILE A 204 -9.94 6.50 36.28
CA ILE A 204 -10.36 7.72 35.59
C ILE A 204 -11.44 7.37 34.55
N ASP A 205 -12.57 8.07 34.64
CA ASP A 205 -13.62 8.01 33.63
C ASP A 205 -13.09 8.35 32.24
N ARG A 206 -13.44 7.52 31.24
CA ARG A 206 -12.99 7.69 29.86
C ARG A 206 -13.36 9.05 29.27
N GLY A 207 -14.56 9.52 29.54
CA GLY A 207 -15.02 10.83 29.07
C GLY A 207 -14.20 12.00 29.65
N GLN A 208 -13.72 11.83 30.90
CA GLN A 208 -12.84 12.81 31.52
C GLN A 208 -11.40 12.70 31.00
N TRP A 209 -10.90 11.47 30.77
CA TRP A 209 -9.57 11.27 30.16
C TRP A 209 -9.44 11.97 28.83
N PHE A 210 -10.41 11.81 27.90
CA PHE A 210 -10.36 12.44 26.59
C PHE A 210 -10.43 13.98 26.61
N LYS A 211 -10.70 14.59 27.77
CA LYS A 211 -10.62 16.05 27.97
C LYS A 211 -9.25 16.50 28.49
N THR A 212 -8.36 15.58 28.82
CA THR A 212 -7.03 15.93 29.35
C THR A 212 -6.05 16.32 28.23
N PRO A 213 -5.01 17.11 28.52
CA PRO A 213 -3.94 17.39 27.56
C PRO A 213 -3.26 16.11 27.04
N GLN A 214 -3.12 15.08 27.88
CA GLN A 214 -2.56 13.79 27.50
C GLN A 214 -3.39 13.10 26.41
N SER A 215 -4.70 13.26 26.43
CA SER A 215 -5.56 12.70 25.37
C SER A 215 -5.37 13.35 24.00
N ARG A 216 -4.79 14.56 23.94
CA ARG A 216 -4.45 15.23 22.67
C ARG A 216 -3.33 14.52 21.93
N LEU A 217 -2.48 13.76 22.63
CA LEU A 217 -1.47 12.89 22.04
C LEU A 217 -2.09 11.71 21.25
N PHE A 218 -3.42 11.52 21.35
CA PHE A 218 -4.19 10.43 20.73
C PHE A 218 -4.94 10.83 19.46
N LYS A 219 -4.75 12.04 18.96
CA LYS A 219 -5.26 12.38 17.62
C LYS A 219 -4.43 11.65 16.56
N MET A 220 -5.08 11.05 15.60
CA MET A 220 -4.46 10.27 14.50
C MET A 220 -3.62 11.09 13.51
N ALA A 221 -3.66 12.38 13.61
CA ALA A 221 -2.71 13.28 12.99
C ALA A 221 -2.54 14.44 13.96
N PRO A 222 -1.32 14.94 14.22
CA PRO A 222 -1.19 16.24 14.82
C PRO A 222 -2.00 17.20 13.92
N GLU A 223 -2.82 18.07 14.53
CA GLU A 223 -3.31 19.26 13.82
C GLU A 223 -2.06 20.14 13.58
N VAL A 224 -1.21 19.71 12.66
CA VAL A 224 -0.03 20.46 12.25
C VAL A 224 -0.48 21.23 11.03
N ASP A 225 -0.27 22.53 11.06
CA ASP A 225 -0.29 23.34 9.84
C ASP A 225 0.62 22.65 8.82
N PHE A 226 0.09 22.38 7.63
CA PHE A 226 0.79 21.62 6.60
C PHE A 226 2.12 22.29 6.21
N ALA A 227 2.18 23.62 6.14
CA ALA A 227 3.42 24.35 5.88
C ALA A 227 4.46 24.07 6.97
N ALA A 228 4.04 24.03 8.24
CA ALA A 228 4.90 23.67 9.38
C ALA A 228 5.34 22.20 9.32
N TYR A 229 4.51 21.29 8.79
CA TYR A 229 4.87 19.90 8.61
C TYR A 229 5.91 19.71 7.50
N LEU A 230 5.74 20.38 6.35
CA LEU A 230 6.74 20.39 5.27
C LEU A 230 8.08 20.98 5.73
N GLU A 231 8.04 22.09 6.47
CA GLU A 231 9.23 22.69 7.07
C GLU A 231 9.92 21.68 8.01
N LEU A 232 9.14 20.99 8.85
CA LEU A 232 9.66 19.93 9.71
C LEU A 232 10.34 18.83 8.91
N LEU A 233 9.68 18.28 7.88
CA LEU A 233 10.26 17.23 7.02
C LEU A 233 11.54 17.69 6.31
N SER A 234 11.67 18.99 6.05
CA SER A 234 12.85 19.59 5.42
C SER A 234 14.04 19.77 6.36
N THR A 235 13.84 19.64 7.68
CA THR A 235 14.93 19.86 8.65
C THR A 235 15.94 18.70 8.68
N LEU A 236 17.21 19.02 8.93
CA LEU A 236 18.30 18.06 9.08
C LEU A 236 18.86 18.13 10.51
N PRO A 237 19.37 17.03 11.07
CA PRO A 237 19.40 15.68 10.52
C PRO A 237 18.04 14.99 10.60
N THR A 238 17.72 14.16 9.59
CA THR A 238 16.40 13.55 9.41
C THR A 238 15.98 12.62 10.56
N HIS A 239 16.93 11.96 11.21
CA HIS A 239 16.61 11.05 12.35
C HIS A 239 16.02 11.76 13.58
N SER A 240 16.19 13.07 13.71
CA SER A 240 15.74 13.85 14.88
C SER A 240 14.42 14.59 14.67
N LEU A 241 13.73 14.38 13.55
CA LEU A 241 12.50 15.10 13.19
C LEU A 241 11.46 15.09 14.32
N LEU A 242 11.12 13.89 14.81
CA LEU A 242 10.05 13.74 15.80
C LEU A 242 10.45 14.29 17.17
N GLU A 243 11.74 14.20 17.53
CA GLU A 243 12.27 14.79 18.75
C GLU A 243 12.21 16.33 18.68
N ARG A 244 12.58 16.92 17.53
CA ARG A 244 12.46 18.39 17.31
C ARG A 244 11.02 18.87 17.34
N ALA A 245 10.09 18.03 16.85
CA ALA A 245 8.66 18.30 16.95
C ALA A 245 8.12 18.10 18.38
N GLN A 246 8.98 17.77 19.36
CA GLN A 246 8.62 17.49 20.75
C GLN A 246 7.54 16.40 20.89
N LEU A 247 7.55 15.44 19.96
CA LEU A 247 6.67 14.29 20.03
C LEU A 247 7.20 13.24 21.02
N PRO A 248 6.33 12.39 21.58
CA PRO A 248 6.75 11.36 22.50
C PRO A 248 7.79 10.41 21.89
N PRO A 249 8.68 9.81 22.69
CA PRO A 249 9.67 8.86 22.22
C PRO A 249 9.06 7.71 21.40
N SER A 250 9.73 7.35 20.32
CA SER A 250 9.34 6.27 19.42
C SER A 250 10.57 5.55 18.86
N GLU A 251 10.38 4.47 18.11
CA GLU A 251 11.47 3.78 17.41
C GLU A 251 11.89 4.47 16.10
N TYR A 252 11.34 5.64 15.76
CA TYR A 252 11.59 6.31 14.49
C TYR A 252 13.08 6.42 14.14
N LYS A 253 13.91 6.85 15.10
CA LYS A 253 15.36 6.95 14.89
C LYS A 253 15.97 5.61 14.51
N SER A 254 15.67 4.55 15.24
CA SER A 254 16.16 3.20 14.95
C SER A 254 15.63 2.70 13.59
N TRP A 255 14.40 3.10 13.25
CA TRP A 255 13.75 2.74 12.00
C TRP A 255 14.49 3.32 10.80
N ILE A 256 14.69 4.64 10.77
CA ILE A 256 15.32 5.33 9.64
C ILE A 256 16.81 5.03 9.51
N THR A 257 17.52 4.76 10.62
CA THR A 257 18.98 4.51 10.60
C THR A 257 19.35 3.06 10.36
N SER A 258 18.39 2.14 10.36
CA SER A 258 18.62 0.73 10.06
C SER A 258 18.73 0.48 8.56
N ALA A 259 19.60 -0.45 8.14
CA ALA A 259 19.66 -0.88 6.74
C ALA A 259 18.30 -1.44 6.29
N PRO A 260 17.85 -1.16 5.05
CA PRO A 260 16.51 -1.51 4.56
C PRO A 260 16.14 -2.99 4.68
N ASP A 261 17.13 -3.91 4.56
CA ASP A 261 16.98 -5.34 4.82
C ASP A 261 17.88 -5.80 5.96
N GLY A 262 18.06 -4.94 6.98
CA GLY A 262 18.91 -5.23 8.14
C GLY A 262 18.26 -6.16 9.16
N LYS A 263 19.08 -6.62 10.12
CA LYS A 263 18.63 -7.48 11.23
C LYS A 263 17.47 -6.84 12.00
N PHE A 264 17.43 -5.51 12.11
CA PHE A 264 16.37 -4.78 12.80
C PHE A 264 14.99 -5.14 12.23
N PHE A 265 14.83 -5.05 10.90
CA PHE A 265 13.56 -5.36 10.24
C PHE A 265 13.29 -6.86 10.16
N ARG A 266 14.33 -7.68 9.89
CA ARG A 266 14.17 -9.14 9.82
C ARG A 266 13.72 -9.78 11.12
N ASN A 267 13.96 -9.13 12.25
CA ASN A 267 13.55 -9.61 13.57
C ASN A 267 12.15 -9.14 13.99
N LYS A 268 11.52 -8.24 13.24
CA LYS A 268 10.11 -7.83 13.52
C LYS A 268 9.17 -9.02 13.34
N ASP A 269 8.09 -9.05 14.13
CA ASP A 269 7.09 -10.12 14.12
C ASP A 269 6.07 -9.93 12.99
N LEU A 270 6.57 -9.91 11.77
CA LEU A 270 5.76 -9.87 10.54
C LEU A 270 5.54 -11.28 10.00
N ALA A 271 4.49 -11.48 9.24
CA ALA A 271 4.35 -12.69 8.45
C ALA A 271 5.42 -12.72 7.33
N LYS A 272 5.94 -13.89 7.03
CA LYS A 272 7.08 -14.08 6.13
C LYS A 272 6.73 -15.01 4.97
N PRO A 273 7.42 -14.91 3.83
CA PRO A 273 7.25 -15.83 2.71
C PRO A 273 7.46 -17.31 3.05
N SER A 274 8.13 -17.60 4.19
CA SER A 274 8.32 -18.97 4.70
C SER A 274 7.21 -19.47 5.61
N ASP A 275 6.29 -18.61 6.04
CA ASP A 275 5.16 -19.02 6.88
C ASP A 275 4.16 -19.86 6.08
N THR A 276 3.40 -20.67 6.79
CA THR A 276 2.28 -21.43 6.24
C THR A 276 0.96 -20.90 6.79
N PHE A 277 -0.09 -21.00 5.99
CA PHE A 277 -1.39 -20.42 6.28
C PHE A 277 -2.50 -21.46 6.11
N ASN A 278 -3.58 -21.32 6.86
CA ASN A 278 -4.71 -22.25 6.76
C ASN A 278 -6.07 -21.54 6.87
N VAL A 279 -6.16 -20.32 6.42
CA VAL A 279 -7.38 -19.51 6.43
C VAL A 279 -7.74 -19.05 5.02
N PRO A 280 -8.99 -19.27 4.55
CA PRO A 280 -9.54 -18.60 3.39
C PRO A 280 -9.48 -17.08 3.54
N SER A 281 -9.01 -16.36 2.52
CA SER A 281 -8.79 -14.91 2.62
C SER A 281 -9.26 -14.18 1.37
N LEU A 282 -9.91 -13.04 1.61
CA LEU A 282 -10.33 -12.08 0.59
C LEU A 282 -9.46 -10.82 0.73
N PHE A 283 -8.35 -10.77 0.01
CA PHE A 283 -7.44 -9.63 -0.02
C PHE A 283 -8.04 -8.49 -0.82
N MET A 284 -7.90 -7.27 -0.32
CA MET A 284 -8.31 -6.05 -1.03
C MET A 284 -7.19 -5.02 -0.97
N ASP A 285 -6.96 -4.33 -2.10
CA ASP A 285 -5.98 -3.24 -2.20
C ASP A 285 -6.40 -2.26 -3.30
N SER A 286 -5.62 -1.18 -3.47
CA SER A 286 -5.84 -0.16 -4.50
C SER A 286 -4.55 0.17 -5.23
N TRP A 287 -4.68 0.58 -6.53
CA TRP A 287 -3.50 0.86 -7.35
C TRP A 287 -2.67 2.05 -6.87
N TYR A 288 -3.28 3.06 -6.26
CA TYR A 288 -2.59 4.21 -5.69
C TYR A 288 -2.31 4.08 -4.19
N ASP A 289 -2.47 2.88 -3.62
CA ASP A 289 -1.96 2.54 -2.29
C ASP A 289 -0.43 2.32 -2.35
N TYR A 290 0.23 2.31 -1.21
CA TYR A 290 1.67 2.08 -1.10
C TYR A 290 2.09 0.61 -1.29
N GLY A 291 1.16 -0.34 -1.16
CA GLY A 291 1.47 -1.76 -1.00
C GLY A 291 0.81 -2.78 -1.92
N PRO A 292 0.28 -2.48 -3.11
CA PRO A 292 -0.42 -3.48 -3.93
C PRO A 292 0.50 -4.63 -4.40
N ALA A 293 1.80 -4.41 -4.62
CA ALA A 293 2.72 -5.49 -4.99
C ALA A 293 2.90 -6.51 -3.85
N GLU A 294 3.00 -6.03 -2.62
CA GLU A 294 3.10 -6.89 -1.44
C GLU A 294 1.79 -7.62 -1.17
N THR A 295 0.65 -6.98 -1.38
CA THR A 295 -0.67 -7.62 -1.27
C THR A 295 -0.83 -8.75 -2.30
N ILE A 296 -0.36 -8.55 -3.53
CA ILE A 296 -0.31 -9.62 -4.55
C ILE A 296 0.63 -10.75 -4.11
N GLU A 297 1.81 -10.44 -3.57
CA GLU A 297 2.73 -11.49 -3.10
C GLU A 297 2.18 -12.22 -1.87
N MET A 298 1.48 -11.55 -0.96
CA MET A 298 0.74 -12.19 0.13
C MET A 298 -0.31 -13.17 -0.42
N PHE A 299 -1.17 -12.72 -1.34
CA PHE A 299 -2.16 -13.58 -2.00
C PHE A 299 -1.51 -14.84 -2.58
N LYS A 300 -0.45 -14.70 -3.39
CA LYS A 300 0.31 -15.82 -3.96
C LYS A 300 0.91 -16.73 -2.90
N THR A 301 1.44 -16.14 -1.83
CA THR A 301 2.07 -16.88 -0.73
C THR A 301 1.05 -17.64 0.10
N PHE A 302 -0.10 -17.05 0.40
CA PHE A 302 -1.19 -17.74 1.10
C PHE A 302 -1.71 -18.93 0.28
N GLN A 303 -1.84 -18.76 -1.03
CA GLN A 303 -2.24 -19.85 -1.93
C GLN A 303 -1.17 -20.97 -1.99
N ARG A 304 0.11 -20.59 -2.23
CA ARG A 304 1.24 -21.52 -2.37
C ARG A 304 1.52 -22.30 -1.10
N ASN A 305 1.49 -21.63 0.05
CA ASN A 305 1.85 -22.17 1.36
C ASN A 305 0.63 -22.59 2.19
N ALA A 306 -0.54 -22.74 1.58
CA ALA A 306 -1.75 -23.21 2.24
C ALA A 306 -1.58 -24.64 2.75
N GLN A 307 -2.01 -24.90 4.01
CA GLN A 307 -1.93 -26.22 4.64
C GLN A 307 -3.10 -27.15 4.27
N SER A 308 -4.20 -26.61 3.73
CA SER A 308 -5.36 -27.38 3.28
C SER A 308 -5.77 -26.97 1.87
N GLU A 309 -6.49 -27.86 1.16
CA GLU A 309 -7.10 -27.54 -0.13
C GLU A 309 -8.15 -26.43 0.02
N GLN A 310 -8.92 -26.45 1.10
CA GLN A 310 -9.88 -25.40 1.39
C GLN A 310 -9.21 -24.02 1.44
N ALA A 311 -8.11 -23.87 2.19
CA ALA A 311 -7.39 -22.60 2.24
C ALA A 311 -6.75 -22.26 0.89
N ARG A 312 -6.18 -23.25 0.18
CA ARG A 312 -5.52 -23.03 -1.12
C ARG A 312 -6.48 -22.53 -2.20
N ASN A 313 -7.64 -23.12 -2.28
CA ASN A 313 -8.62 -22.85 -3.33
C ASN A 313 -9.52 -21.64 -3.01
N ASN A 314 -9.39 -21.05 -1.82
CA ASN A 314 -10.22 -19.93 -1.38
C ASN A 314 -9.35 -18.73 -0.95
N GLN A 315 -8.41 -18.37 -1.81
CA GLN A 315 -7.70 -17.11 -1.75
C GLN A 315 -8.20 -16.23 -2.91
N PHE A 316 -8.67 -15.02 -2.59
CA PHE A 316 -9.21 -14.08 -3.55
C PHE A 316 -8.54 -12.72 -3.40
N LEU A 317 -8.40 -11.99 -4.50
CA LEU A 317 -7.74 -10.70 -4.57
C LEU A 317 -8.60 -9.71 -5.35
N ILE A 318 -8.85 -8.54 -4.78
CA ILE A 318 -9.52 -7.42 -5.44
C ILE A 318 -8.60 -6.21 -5.38
N ILE A 319 -8.29 -5.59 -6.53
CA ILE A 319 -7.51 -4.36 -6.59
C ILE A 319 -8.30 -3.29 -7.34
N GLY A 320 -8.72 -2.28 -6.59
CA GLY A 320 -9.48 -1.13 -7.09
C GLY A 320 -8.59 0.02 -7.56
N PRO A 321 -9.16 1.09 -8.12
CA PRO A 321 -8.40 2.25 -8.57
C PRO A 321 -8.06 3.25 -7.46
N GLY A 322 -8.59 3.08 -6.24
CA GLY A 322 -8.54 4.03 -5.13
C GLY A 322 -7.16 4.23 -4.49
N THR A 323 -7.19 4.84 -3.32
CA THR A 323 -6.04 5.07 -2.45
C THR A 323 -6.09 4.17 -1.22
N HIS A 324 -5.29 4.45 -0.20
CA HIS A 324 -5.19 3.63 1.01
C HIS A 324 -6.51 3.56 1.80
N CYS A 325 -7.05 2.37 1.96
CA CYS A 325 -8.32 2.09 2.67
C CYS A 325 -9.60 2.67 2.04
N ASP A 326 -9.55 3.12 0.81
CA ASP A 326 -10.63 3.89 0.16
C ASP A 326 -11.61 3.00 -0.64
N TYR A 327 -11.76 1.75 -0.24
CA TYR A 327 -12.59 0.78 -0.99
C TYR A 327 -14.08 0.97 -0.76
N THR A 328 -14.48 1.56 0.36
CA THR A 328 -15.89 1.65 0.74
C THR A 328 -16.63 2.74 -0.03
N GLU A 329 -15.93 3.63 -0.70
CA GLU A 329 -16.45 4.79 -1.41
C GLU A 329 -16.37 4.66 -2.94
N SER A 330 -16.22 3.44 -3.45
CA SER A 330 -16.23 3.18 -4.89
C SER A 330 -17.53 3.67 -5.53
N THR A 331 -17.42 4.68 -6.38
CA THR A 331 -18.52 5.39 -7.00
C THR A 331 -18.57 5.15 -8.50
N ASP A 332 -19.69 5.54 -9.12
CA ASP A 332 -19.89 5.58 -10.57
C ASP A 332 -19.10 6.72 -11.26
N ASP A 333 -18.44 7.59 -10.49
CA ASP A 333 -17.56 8.66 -10.95
C ASP A 333 -16.33 8.76 -10.01
N ALA A 334 -15.44 7.75 -10.10
CA ALA A 334 -14.27 7.66 -9.25
C ALA A 334 -13.21 8.69 -9.65
N ILE A 335 -12.86 9.60 -8.75
CA ILE A 335 -11.77 10.56 -8.92
C ILE A 335 -10.65 10.20 -7.94
N VAL A 336 -9.45 9.92 -8.44
CA VAL A 336 -8.29 9.56 -7.62
C VAL A 336 -7.16 10.55 -7.86
N GLY A 337 -6.93 11.41 -6.89
CA GLY A 337 -6.15 12.62 -7.09
C GLY A 337 -6.91 13.61 -8.00
N ALA A 338 -6.30 13.97 -9.13
CA ALA A 338 -6.94 14.81 -10.16
C ALA A 338 -7.44 13.98 -11.36
N ARG A 339 -7.33 12.65 -11.30
CA ARG A 339 -7.63 11.76 -12.42
C ARG A 339 -9.02 11.17 -12.29
N ASN A 340 -9.87 11.39 -13.29
CA ASN A 340 -11.18 10.74 -13.38
C ASN A 340 -11.01 9.32 -13.94
N LEU A 341 -11.46 8.33 -13.19
CA LEU A 341 -11.35 6.91 -13.49
C LEU A 341 -12.73 6.26 -13.76
N GLY A 342 -13.79 7.07 -13.89
CA GLY A 342 -15.14 6.63 -14.29
C GLY A 342 -15.82 5.71 -13.29
N ASP A 343 -16.66 4.81 -13.80
CA ASP A 343 -17.42 3.88 -12.96
C ASP A 343 -16.50 2.75 -12.42
N ALA A 344 -16.14 2.89 -11.16
CA ALA A 344 -15.39 1.88 -10.40
C ALA A 344 -16.25 1.18 -9.33
N SER A 345 -17.57 1.29 -9.45
CA SER A 345 -18.52 0.76 -8.47
C SER A 345 -18.30 -0.72 -8.19
N LEU A 346 -18.14 -1.05 -6.91
CA LEU A 346 -18.10 -2.40 -6.39
C LEU A 346 -18.66 -2.39 -4.96
N ASN A 347 -19.60 -3.27 -4.67
CA ASN A 347 -20.21 -3.33 -3.33
C ASN A 347 -19.32 -4.13 -2.36
N TYR A 348 -18.25 -3.51 -1.87
CA TYR A 348 -17.29 -4.12 -0.94
C TYR A 348 -17.94 -4.59 0.37
N SER A 349 -18.92 -3.87 0.90
CA SER A 349 -19.64 -4.26 2.12
C SER A 349 -20.47 -5.53 1.92
N ALA A 350 -21.13 -5.66 0.77
CA ALA A 350 -21.88 -6.87 0.44
C ALA A 350 -20.95 -8.07 0.22
N LEU A 351 -19.80 -7.87 -0.41
CA LEU A 351 -18.80 -8.94 -0.58
C LEU A 351 -18.26 -9.44 0.76
N GLN A 352 -17.93 -8.53 1.67
CA GLN A 352 -17.49 -8.89 3.02
C GLN A 352 -18.59 -9.64 3.80
N LEU A 353 -19.85 -9.17 3.73
CA LEU A 353 -20.97 -9.84 4.39
C LEU A 353 -21.20 -11.25 3.82
N GLN A 354 -21.19 -11.42 2.50
CA GLN A 354 -21.34 -12.74 1.85
C GLN A 354 -20.19 -13.66 2.23
N TRP A 355 -18.95 -13.14 2.30
CA TRP A 355 -17.76 -13.87 2.74
C TRP A 355 -17.94 -14.44 4.15
N TYR A 356 -18.35 -13.60 5.12
CA TYR A 356 -18.57 -14.07 6.48
C TYR A 356 -19.82 -14.95 6.62
N ASP A 357 -20.90 -14.69 5.89
CA ASP A 357 -22.09 -15.54 5.88
C ASP A 357 -21.75 -16.97 5.43
N TYR A 358 -20.90 -17.12 4.41
CA TYR A 358 -20.46 -18.44 3.97
C TYR A 358 -19.57 -19.14 5.02
N TRP A 359 -18.47 -18.49 5.42
CA TRP A 359 -17.48 -19.15 6.29
C TRP A 359 -17.91 -19.29 7.74
N LEU A 360 -18.56 -18.28 8.31
CA LEU A 360 -18.86 -18.22 9.73
C LEU A 360 -20.24 -18.77 10.07
N LYS A 361 -21.22 -18.64 9.17
CA LYS A 361 -22.58 -19.11 9.37
C LYS A 361 -22.94 -20.35 8.56
N GLY A 362 -22.12 -20.72 7.57
CA GLY A 362 -22.40 -21.83 6.67
C GLY A 362 -23.57 -21.59 5.73
N LYS A 363 -23.85 -20.32 5.37
CA LYS A 363 -24.86 -20.00 4.39
C LYS A 363 -24.30 -20.18 2.98
N GLU A 364 -24.93 -21.05 2.21
CA GLU A 364 -24.58 -21.22 0.80
C GLU A 364 -24.83 -19.92 0.03
N ASN A 365 -23.81 -19.47 -0.69
CA ASN A 365 -23.87 -18.34 -1.62
C ASN A 365 -22.75 -18.48 -2.67
N ALA A 366 -22.73 -17.63 -3.69
CA ALA A 366 -21.78 -17.72 -4.80
C ALA A 366 -20.42 -17.05 -4.53
N ILE A 367 -20.08 -16.68 -3.28
CA ILE A 367 -18.86 -15.91 -2.99
C ILE A 367 -17.58 -16.70 -3.33
N THR A 368 -17.60 -18.02 -3.22
CA THR A 368 -16.46 -18.89 -3.56
C THR A 368 -16.39 -19.23 -5.05
N GLU A 369 -17.36 -18.81 -5.83
CA GLU A 369 -17.41 -19.00 -7.30
C GLU A 369 -16.90 -17.74 -8.05
N MET A 370 -16.58 -16.68 -7.32
CA MET A 370 -16.00 -15.47 -7.92
C MET A 370 -14.61 -15.77 -8.51
N PRO A 371 -14.16 -15.01 -9.53
CA PRO A 371 -12.80 -15.11 -10.03
C PRO A 371 -11.76 -14.87 -8.93
N HIS A 372 -10.67 -15.63 -8.93
CA HIS A 372 -9.64 -15.50 -7.90
C HIS A 372 -9.02 -14.10 -7.83
N ILE A 373 -8.95 -13.40 -8.97
CA ILE A 373 -8.39 -12.05 -9.06
C ILE A 373 -9.37 -11.17 -9.82
N GLN A 374 -9.76 -10.06 -9.19
CA GLN A 374 -10.49 -8.97 -9.81
C GLN A 374 -9.65 -7.70 -9.71
N TYR A 375 -9.47 -7.00 -10.81
CA TYR A 375 -8.66 -5.79 -10.84
C TYR A 375 -9.26 -4.74 -11.78
N TYR A 376 -9.07 -3.48 -11.41
CA TYR A 376 -9.54 -2.36 -12.19
C TYR A 376 -8.48 -1.88 -13.17
N VAL A 377 -8.79 -1.80 -14.46
CA VAL A 377 -7.90 -1.25 -15.48
C VAL A 377 -8.15 0.24 -15.61
N MET A 378 -7.30 1.05 -14.99
CA MET A 378 -7.35 2.51 -15.07
C MET A 378 -7.14 3.00 -16.52
N GLY A 379 -7.78 4.09 -16.92
CA GLY A 379 -7.72 4.62 -18.29
C GLY A 379 -8.60 3.88 -19.30
N LYS A 380 -8.87 2.58 -19.11
CA LYS A 380 -9.95 1.86 -19.76
C LYS A 380 -11.23 1.90 -18.93
N ASN A 381 -11.06 2.16 -17.65
CA ASN A 381 -12.10 2.31 -16.63
C ASN A 381 -13.04 1.10 -16.58
N GLN A 382 -12.46 -0.07 -16.41
CA GLN A 382 -13.19 -1.35 -16.43
C GLN A 382 -12.61 -2.34 -15.42
N TRP A 383 -13.47 -3.05 -14.73
CA TRP A 383 -13.11 -4.25 -13.99
C TRP A 383 -12.77 -5.40 -14.92
N ARG A 384 -11.72 -6.15 -14.59
CA ARG A 384 -11.31 -7.38 -15.25
C ARG A 384 -11.05 -8.49 -14.24
N ASN A 385 -11.06 -9.72 -14.74
CA ASN A 385 -10.87 -10.93 -13.94
C ASN A 385 -9.70 -11.74 -14.44
N SER A 386 -9.05 -12.47 -13.53
CA SER A 386 -8.02 -13.46 -13.83
C SER A 386 -8.00 -14.57 -12.78
N GLU A 387 -7.48 -15.73 -13.16
CA GLU A 387 -7.23 -16.84 -12.22
C GLU A 387 -5.79 -16.87 -11.72
N VAL A 388 -4.88 -16.16 -12.38
CA VAL A 388 -3.45 -16.20 -12.08
C VAL A 388 -2.80 -14.81 -12.14
N TRP A 389 -1.73 -14.65 -11.37
CA TRP A 389 -0.84 -13.49 -11.44
C TRP A 389 0.62 -13.94 -11.49
N PRO A 390 1.49 -13.41 -12.41
CA PRO A 390 1.16 -12.47 -13.50
C PRO A 390 0.10 -13.02 -14.45
N LEU A 391 -0.57 -12.09 -15.16
CA LEU A 391 -1.61 -12.51 -16.14
C LEU A 391 -0.98 -13.37 -17.24
N ALA A 392 -1.70 -14.42 -17.68
CA ALA A 392 -1.18 -15.36 -18.68
C ALA A 392 -0.84 -14.69 -20.02
N SER A 393 -1.50 -13.58 -20.36
CA SER A 393 -1.30 -12.80 -21.59
C SER A 393 -0.21 -11.72 -21.47
N THR A 394 0.54 -11.68 -20.36
CA THR A 394 1.60 -10.68 -20.14
C THR A 394 2.78 -10.90 -21.07
N ASN A 395 3.16 -9.84 -21.81
CA ASN A 395 4.37 -9.76 -22.62
C ASN A 395 5.23 -8.59 -22.17
N TYR A 396 6.43 -8.87 -21.67
CA TYR A 396 7.35 -7.83 -21.20
C TYR A 396 8.04 -7.15 -22.38
N GLN A 397 7.68 -5.87 -22.63
CA GLN A 397 8.25 -5.04 -23.69
C GLN A 397 9.29 -4.07 -23.14
N LYS A 398 10.38 -3.88 -23.85
CA LYS A 398 11.41 -2.89 -23.55
C LYS A 398 11.16 -1.61 -24.33
N TRP A 399 11.08 -0.50 -23.62
CA TRP A 399 11.01 0.85 -24.18
C TRP A 399 12.31 1.57 -23.88
N TYR A 400 13.12 1.81 -24.91
CA TYR A 400 14.46 2.37 -24.78
C TYR A 400 14.43 3.89 -24.71
N LEU A 401 15.29 4.43 -23.84
CA LEU A 401 15.58 5.86 -23.77
C LEU A 401 16.54 6.24 -24.90
N SER A 402 16.34 7.40 -25.50
CA SER A 402 17.25 7.99 -26.50
C SER A 402 17.12 9.52 -26.51
N GLY A 403 18.05 10.22 -27.16
CA GLY A 403 18.10 11.66 -27.25
C GLY A 403 19.44 12.13 -27.78
N LYS A 404 19.65 13.45 -27.81
CA LYS A 404 20.90 14.08 -28.25
C LYS A 404 21.60 14.83 -27.12
N GLY A 405 21.34 14.45 -25.87
CA GLY A 405 21.95 15.04 -24.68
C GLY A 405 21.22 16.27 -24.13
N LYS A 406 19.92 16.44 -24.43
CA LYS A 406 19.09 17.58 -23.99
C LYS A 406 17.72 17.13 -23.50
N ALA A 407 17.63 16.01 -22.79
CA ALA A 407 16.37 15.50 -22.24
C ALA A 407 15.92 16.26 -20.98
N GLN A 408 16.64 17.27 -20.50
CA GLN A 408 16.23 18.08 -19.37
C GLN A 408 14.92 18.82 -19.72
N SER A 409 13.93 18.64 -18.89
CA SER A 409 12.56 19.15 -19.01
C SER A 409 11.74 18.55 -20.18
N ARG A 410 10.42 18.72 -20.10
CA ARG A 410 9.46 18.24 -21.12
C ARG A 410 9.62 18.88 -22.51
N THR A 411 10.38 19.97 -22.61
CA THR A 411 10.69 20.65 -23.85
C THR A 411 12.01 20.19 -24.50
N GLY A 412 12.68 19.22 -23.84
CA GLY A 412 13.93 18.60 -24.31
C GLY A 412 13.75 17.66 -25.49
N ASP A 413 14.81 16.93 -25.80
CA ASP A 413 14.86 16.01 -26.95
C ASP A 413 14.77 14.53 -26.57
N GLY A 414 14.41 14.24 -25.30
CA GLY A 414 14.29 12.86 -24.80
C GLY A 414 13.18 12.09 -25.50
N LEU A 415 13.53 10.95 -26.08
CA LEU A 415 12.65 10.06 -26.82
C LEU A 415 12.56 8.70 -26.13
N LEU A 416 11.37 8.14 -26.07
CA LEU A 416 11.08 6.78 -25.61
C LEU A 416 10.55 5.94 -26.78
N SER A 417 11.19 4.80 -27.09
CA SER A 417 10.79 3.97 -28.22
C SER A 417 11.07 2.49 -28.03
N LEU A 418 10.46 1.65 -28.87
CA LEU A 418 10.74 0.21 -28.91
C LEU A 418 12.06 -0.13 -29.60
N ASN A 419 12.65 0.82 -30.31
CA ASN A 419 13.90 0.60 -31.05
C ASN A 419 15.11 0.85 -30.15
N LEU A 420 16.10 -0.02 -30.26
CA LEU A 420 17.39 0.19 -29.61
C LEU A 420 18.02 1.48 -30.16
N PRO A 421 18.57 2.36 -29.29
CA PRO A 421 19.24 3.58 -29.76
C PRO A 421 20.48 3.24 -30.61
N ASP A 422 20.66 3.99 -31.69
CA ASP A 422 21.76 3.84 -32.64
C ASP A 422 22.92 4.83 -32.43
N ASN A 423 22.70 5.82 -31.55
CA ASN A 423 23.68 6.84 -31.18
C ASN A 423 24.34 6.53 -29.82
N ASP A 424 25.52 7.08 -29.60
CA ASP A 424 26.19 7.06 -28.30
C ASP A 424 25.96 8.39 -27.60
N SER A 425 24.87 8.46 -26.84
CA SER A 425 24.42 9.68 -26.18
C SER A 425 24.14 9.45 -24.70
N ARG A 426 24.08 10.56 -23.98
CA ARG A 426 23.77 10.60 -22.55
C ARG A 426 23.14 11.93 -22.18
N ASP A 427 22.31 11.95 -21.16
CA ASP A 427 21.77 13.15 -20.56
C ASP A 427 22.30 13.32 -19.14
N SER A 428 22.60 14.55 -18.75
CA SER A 428 23.13 14.88 -17.43
C SER A 428 22.35 16.03 -16.81
N TYR A 429 22.20 15.98 -15.50
CA TYR A 429 21.58 17.05 -14.72
C TYR A 429 22.34 17.25 -13.40
N VAL A 430 22.13 18.39 -12.78
CA VAL A 430 22.66 18.69 -11.45
C VAL A 430 21.53 18.48 -10.43
N TYR A 431 21.75 17.60 -9.49
CA TYR A 431 20.89 17.41 -8.34
C TYR A 431 21.42 18.21 -7.14
N ASP A 432 20.57 19.09 -6.59
CA ASP A 432 20.84 19.84 -5.36
C ASP A 432 19.89 19.39 -4.25
N PRO A 433 20.39 18.79 -3.16
CA PRO A 433 19.55 18.42 -2.01
C PRO A 433 18.86 19.60 -1.31
N ALA A 434 19.30 20.84 -1.56
CA ALA A 434 18.63 22.04 -1.03
C ALA A 434 17.36 22.43 -1.82
N ASP A 435 17.26 22.00 -3.08
CA ASP A 435 16.11 22.24 -3.97
C ASP A 435 15.64 20.91 -4.61
N PRO A 436 15.16 19.95 -3.82
CA PRO A 436 14.74 18.66 -4.34
C PRO A 436 13.49 18.77 -5.19
N VAL A 437 13.32 17.86 -6.16
CA VAL A 437 12.09 17.74 -6.96
C VAL A 437 10.91 17.45 -6.01
N PRO A 438 9.85 18.26 -6.04
CA PRO A 438 8.71 18.06 -5.14
C PRO A 438 7.89 16.82 -5.52
N SER A 439 7.34 16.14 -4.52
CA SER A 439 6.34 15.10 -4.72
C SER A 439 4.99 15.72 -5.09
N LEU A 440 4.32 15.14 -6.06
CA LEU A 440 2.95 15.47 -6.42
C LEU A 440 2.21 14.19 -6.78
N GLY A 441 1.25 13.79 -5.95
CA GLY A 441 0.57 12.52 -6.11
C GLY A 441 1.44 11.30 -5.82
N GLY A 442 1.06 10.16 -6.36
CA GLY A 442 1.78 8.90 -6.27
C GLY A 442 1.17 7.89 -5.32
N HIS A 443 1.98 6.89 -4.96
CA HIS A 443 1.57 5.71 -4.18
C HIS A 443 2.02 5.88 -2.74
N THR A 444 1.17 6.43 -1.91
CA THR A 444 1.48 6.75 -0.51
C THR A 444 0.23 6.74 0.36
N CYS A 445 0.38 6.85 1.67
CA CYS A 445 -0.73 7.12 2.58
C CYS A 445 -0.31 8.08 3.70
N CYS A 446 -1.31 8.55 4.44
CA CYS A 446 -1.11 9.12 5.78
C CYS A 446 -0.21 10.37 5.83
N THR A 447 -0.09 11.10 4.74
CA THR A 447 0.86 12.20 4.55
C THR A 447 0.24 13.59 4.66
N GLY A 448 -1.10 13.71 4.68
CA GLY A 448 -1.81 14.99 4.63
C GLY A 448 -1.95 15.58 3.21
N SER A 449 -2.61 16.72 3.07
CA SER A 449 -3.20 17.20 1.82
C SER A 449 -2.26 17.48 0.64
N ASP A 450 -0.98 17.83 0.85
CA ASP A 450 -0.11 18.24 -0.26
C ASP A 450 0.83 17.12 -0.77
N THR A 451 0.75 15.94 -0.17
CA THR A 451 1.39 14.72 -0.66
C THR A 451 0.37 13.61 -0.81
N GLU A 452 -0.87 13.96 -1.14
CA GLU A 452 -1.97 13.02 -1.31
C GLU A 452 -1.64 11.98 -2.37
N ALA A 453 -2.08 10.74 -2.12
CA ALA A 453 -1.98 9.67 -3.09
C ALA A 453 -2.89 9.93 -4.30
N GLY A 454 -2.52 9.40 -5.46
CA GLY A 454 -3.33 9.49 -6.66
C GLY A 454 -2.59 10.00 -7.89
N GLY A 455 -3.33 10.11 -8.99
CA GLY A 455 -2.84 10.63 -10.26
C GLY A 455 -2.98 12.16 -10.33
N TYR A 456 -1.86 12.86 -10.50
CA TYR A 456 -1.81 14.32 -10.62
C TYR A 456 -1.00 14.74 -11.84
N ASP A 457 -1.29 15.93 -12.37
CA ASP A 457 -0.60 16.46 -13.53
C ASP A 457 0.83 16.91 -13.21
N GLN A 458 1.81 16.18 -13.75
CA GLN A 458 3.24 16.40 -13.54
C GLN A 458 3.83 17.53 -14.42
N SER A 459 3.04 18.12 -15.30
CA SER A 459 3.53 18.98 -16.37
C SER A 459 4.35 20.19 -15.90
N GLU A 460 4.11 20.71 -14.70
CA GLU A 460 4.90 21.79 -14.10
C GLU A 460 6.22 21.27 -13.50
N ILE A 461 6.22 20.09 -12.89
CA ILE A 461 7.44 19.44 -12.39
C ILE A 461 8.39 19.12 -13.54
N GLU A 462 7.84 18.69 -14.66
CA GLU A 462 8.57 18.38 -15.89
C GLU A 462 9.26 19.60 -16.55
N LEU A 463 9.04 20.82 -16.07
CA LEU A 463 9.78 22.02 -16.53
C LEU A 463 11.14 22.19 -15.83
N ARG A 464 11.40 21.46 -14.76
CA ARG A 464 12.66 21.52 -14.01
C ARG A 464 13.83 21.00 -14.85
N GLN A 465 15.02 21.57 -14.62
CA GLN A 465 16.26 21.18 -15.33
C GLN A 465 16.91 19.95 -14.72
N ASP A 466 16.48 19.53 -13.54
CA ASP A 466 16.92 18.31 -12.82
C ASP A 466 15.93 17.14 -13.00
N VAL A 467 14.98 17.26 -13.93
CA VAL A 467 14.08 16.18 -14.35
C VAL A 467 14.34 15.89 -15.84
N LEU A 468 14.87 14.69 -16.12
CA LEU A 468 15.00 14.20 -17.49
C LEU A 468 13.66 13.60 -17.94
N VAL A 469 13.20 14.00 -19.12
CA VAL A 469 11.89 13.62 -19.65
C VAL A 469 12.05 12.92 -21.00
N TYR A 470 11.64 11.65 -21.06
CA TYR A 470 11.64 10.85 -22.29
C TYR A 470 10.21 10.52 -22.69
N THR A 471 9.80 10.93 -23.88
CA THR A 471 8.42 10.83 -24.35
C THR A 471 8.32 10.03 -25.63
N SER A 472 7.36 9.10 -25.72
CA SER A 472 7.10 8.35 -26.95
C SER A 472 6.46 9.23 -28.04
N PRO A 473 6.50 8.83 -29.30
CA PRO A 473 5.54 9.30 -30.30
C PRO A 473 4.10 9.10 -29.80
N VAL A 474 3.15 9.80 -30.42
CA VAL A 474 1.72 9.57 -30.16
C VAL A 474 1.38 8.11 -30.45
N LEU A 475 0.72 7.46 -29.52
CA LEU A 475 0.28 6.08 -29.66
C LEU A 475 -0.83 6.01 -30.72
N ILE A 476 -0.63 5.20 -31.77
CA ILE A 476 -1.64 5.00 -32.83
C ILE A 476 -2.78 4.13 -32.28
N HIS A 477 -2.41 3.09 -31.53
CA HIS A 477 -3.34 2.20 -30.84
C HIS A 477 -3.02 2.19 -29.35
N GLY A 478 -4.06 2.12 -28.52
CA GLY A 478 -3.87 1.97 -27.08
C GLY A 478 -3.41 0.56 -26.73
N PHE A 479 -2.79 0.44 -25.56
CA PHE A 479 -2.41 -0.85 -24.98
C PHE A 479 -2.50 -0.82 -23.46
N GLU A 480 -2.74 -1.99 -22.89
CA GLU A 480 -2.82 -2.18 -21.44
C GLU A 480 -1.46 -2.59 -20.88
N VAL A 481 -1.08 -1.97 -19.77
CA VAL A 481 0.06 -2.33 -18.93
C VAL A 481 -0.48 -2.82 -17.60
N THR A 482 -0.37 -4.11 -17.34
CA THR A 482 -0.86 -4.72 -16.09
C THR A 482 0.18 -5.69 -15.55
N GLY A 483 0.75 -5.35 -14.39
CA GLY A 483 1.79 -6.16 -13.75
C GLY A 483 2.90 -5.30 -13.13
N GLU A 484 4.00 -5.97 -12.79
CA GLU A 484 5.19 -5.34 -12.20
C GLU A 484 6.02 -4.62 -13.26
N LEU A 485 6.42 -3.38 -12.95
CA LEU A 485 7.21 -2.53 -13.83
C LEU A 485 8.61 -2.32 -13.27
N LYS A 486 9.57 -2.10 -14.16
CA LYS A 486 10.92 -1.69 -13.78
C LYS A 486 11.63 -0.87 -14.85
N ALA A 487 12.59 -0.08 -14.42
CA ALA A 487 13.56 0.54 -15.30
C ALA A 487 14.94 -0.09 -15.11
N VAL A 488 15.65 -0.33 -16.21
CA VAL A 488 17.06 -0.71 -16.23
C VAL A 488 17.83 0.50 -16.71
N LEU A 489 18.61 1.10 -15.83
CA LEU A 489 19.34 2.33 -16.12
C LEU A 489 20.85 2.08 -16.09
N TYR A 490 21.57 2.73 -17.00
CA TYR A 490 23.02 2.86 -16.95
C TYR A 490 23.34 4.28 -16.49
N VAL A 491 23.95 4.40 -15.30
CA VAL A 491 24.07 5.68 -14.61
C VAL A 491 25.49 5.94 -14.10
N SER A 492 25.86 7.21 -13.97
CA SER A 492 27.02 7.63 -13.20
C SER A 492 26.72 8.88 -12.38
N SER A 493 27.49 9.15 -11.37
CA SER A 493 27.40 10.35 -10.53
C SER A 493 28.79 10.90 -10.21
N SER A 494 28.88 12.21 -9.97
CA SER A 494 30.07 12.84 -9.40
C SER A 494 30.19 12.66 -7.89
N ALA A 495 29.14 12.15 -7.24
CA ALA A 495 29.07 11.93 -5.80
C ALA A 495 29.52 10.52 -5.40
N LEU A 496 29.74 10.29 -4.09
CA LEU A 496 30.02 8.98 -3.51
C LEU A 496 28.74 8.13 -3.32
N ASP A 497 27.59 8.79 -3.26
CA ASP A 497 26.27 8.21 -3.19
C ASP A 497 25.26 9.22 -3.72
N THR A 498 24.17 8.75 -4.33
CA THR A 498 23.05 9.55 -4.82
C THR A 498 21.84 8.63 -5.02
N ASP A 499 20.68 9.22 -5.28
CA ASP A 499 19.49 8.44 -5.61
C ASP A 499 19.10 8.65 -7.08
N PHE A 500 18.44 7.66 -7.67
CA PHE A 500 17.73 7.81 -8.94
C PHE A 500 16.27 7.45 -8.74
N THR A 501 15.39 8.34 -9.19
CA THR A 501 13.93 8.16 -9.19
C THR A 501 13.44 7.99 -10.62
N VAL A 502 12.45 7.15 -10.82
CA VAL A 502 11.80 6.93 -12.13
C VAL A 502 10.30 7.01 -11.93
N LYS A 503 9.63 7.76 -12.80
CA LYS A 503 8.18 7.90 -12.81
C LYS A 503 7.63 7.59 -14.20
N LEU A 504 6.64 6.72 -14.28
CA LEU A 504 5.87 6.44 -15.49
C LEU A 504 4.67 7.38 -15.54
N VAL A 505 4.45 8.00 -16.68
CA VAL A 505 3.44 9.04 -16.88
C VAL A 505 2.63 8.76 -18.13
N ASP A 506 1.32 8.99 -18.05
CA ASP A 506 0.37 8.96 -19.17
C ASP A 506 0.07 10.39 -19.60
N VAL A 507 0.52 10.78 -20.80
CA VAL A 507 0.31 12.13 -21.34
C VAL A 507 -0.92 12.13 -22.23
N TYR A 508 -1.94 12.86 -21.82
CA TYR A 508 -3.19 13.00 -22.55
C TYR A 508 -3.05 13.90 -23.78
N PRO A 509 -3.93 13.77 -24.79
CA PRO A 509 -3.93 14.66 -25.96
C PRO A 509 -4.14 16.13 -25.62
N THR A 510 -4.80 16.43 -24.52
CA THR A 510 -5.07 17.77 -23.98
C THR A 510 -3.85 18.40 -23.29
N GLY A 511 -2.84 17.59 -22.96
CA GLY A 511 -1.54 18.05 -22.44
C GLY A 511 -1.25 17.66 -21.00
N GLU A 512 -2.25 17.26 -20.22
CA GLU A 512 -2.06 16.77 -18.85
C GLU A 512 -1.20 15.52 -18.85
N ALA A 513 -0.33 15.40 -17.86
CA ALA A 513 0.66 14.33 -17.70
C ALA A 513 0.47 13.65 -16.35
N TYR A 514 -0.37 12.60 -16.30
CA TYR A 514 -0.70 11.94 -15.04
C TYR A 514 0.31 10.87 -14.66
N ASN A 515 0.83 10.93 -13.44
CA ASN A 515 1.68 9.88 -12.87
C ASN A 515 0.90 8.57 -12.70
N ILE A 516 1.51 7.46 -13.17
CA ILE A 516 0.90 6.13 -13.14
C ILE A 516 1.59 5.23 -12.12
N GLN A 517 2.92 5.26 -12.08
CA GLN A 517 3.71 4.47 -11.14
C GLN A 517 5.11 5.06 -11.01
N GLU A 518 5.77 4.80 -9.89
CA GLU A 518 7.08 5.36 -9.59
C GLU A 518 7.93 4.42 -8.73
N GLY A 519 9.23 4.64 -8.80
CA GLY A 519 10.21 3.89 -8.02
C GLY A 519 11.50 4.67 -7.82
N ALA A 520 12.29 4.21 -6.86
CA ALA A 520 13.57 4.83 -6.55
C ALA A 520 14.65 3.78 -6.26
N ILE A 521 15.91 4.18 -6.38
CA ILE A 521 17.06 3.40 -5.93
C ILE A 521 18.12 4.32 -5.31
N ARG A 522 18.61 3.94 -4.13
CA ARG A 522 19.79 4.55 -3.50
C ARG A 522 21.05 3.80 -3.91
N MET A 523 21.99 4.49 -4.54
CA MET A 523 23.12 3.86 -5.20
C MET A 523 23.98 3.01 -4.27
N ARG A 524 24.10 3.38 -2.99
CA ARG A 524 24.82 2.53 -2.02
C ARG A 524 24.17 1.17 -1.78
N TYR A 525 22.87 1.03 -2.07
CA TYR A 525 22.12 -0.22 -1.91
C TYR A 525 21.87 -0.98 -3.24
N ARG A 526 22.50 -0.56 -4.34
CA ARG A 526 22.31 -1.15 -5.67
C ARG A 526 22.57 -2.66 -5.76
N ASN A 527 23.46 -3.19 -4.90
CA ASN A 527 23.83 -4.60 -4.90
C ASN A 527 23.23 -5.38 -3.73
N SER A 528 22.93 -4.71 -2.62
CA SER A 528 22.41 -5.35 -1.39
C SER A 528 21.69 -4.31 -0.55
N LEU A 529 20.49 -4.64 -0.09
CA LEU A 529 19.71 -3.80 0.80
C LEU A 529 20.15 -3.94 2.28
N SER A 530 20.98 -4.95 2.58
CA SER A 530 21.57 -5.16 3.91
C SER A 530 22.93 -4.48 4.06
N ASP A 531 23.72 -4.44 2.97
CA ASP A 531 25.12 -4.05 2.99
C ASP A 531 25.36 -2.91 2.00
N SER A 532 25.63 -1.72 2.51
CA SER A 532 25.84 -0.55 1.68
C SER A 532 27.24 -0.54 1.05
N GLN A 533 27.30 -0.14 -0.22
CA GLN A 533 28.56 0.05 -0.96
C GLN A 533 28.52 1.37 -1.72
N LEU A 534 29.38 2.32 -1.35
CA LEU A 534 29.50 3.58 -2.06
C LEU A 534 29.89 3.37 -3.54
N ILE A 535 29.56 4.34 -4.38
CA ILE A 535 29.95 4.34 -5.78
C ILE A 535 31.28 5.07 -5.98
N GLU A 536 31.95 4.75 -7.09
CA GLU A 536 33.13 5.48 -7.56
C GLU A 536 32.64 6.62 -8.47
N PRO A 537 33.00 7.88 -8.16
CA PRO A 537 32.59 9.02 -8.99
C PRO A 537 32.99 8.83 -10.46
N GLY A 538 32.02 9.10 -11.36
CA GLY A 538 32.20 8.98 -12.80
C GLY A 538 32.15 7.55 -13.38
N LYS A 539 32.15 6.51 -12.57
CA LYS A 539 32.02 5.13 -13.03
C LYS A 539 30.57 4.84 -13.42
N ILE A 540 30.40 4.14 -14.55
CA ILE A 540 29.08 3.72 -15.04
C ILE A 540 28.65 2.45 -14.31
N TYR A 541 27.41 2.47 -13.82
CA TYR A 541 26.76 1.33 -13.18
C TYR A 541 25.47 1.01 -13.91
N GLN A 542 25.17 -0.26 -14.09
CA GLN A 542 23.82 -0.71 -14.42
C GLN A 542 23.06 -0.91 -13.13
N VAL A 543 21.85 -0.34 -13.05
CA VAL A 543 20.95 -0.49 -11.92
C VAL A 543 19.54 -0.82 -12.38
N GLU A 544 18.80 -1.53 -11.55
CA GLU A 544 17.39 -1.81 -11.74
C GLU A 544 16.59 -1.00 -10.72
N VAL A 545 15.65 -0.19 -11.20
CA VAL A 545 14.70 0.54 -10.37
C VAL A 545 13.34 -0.15 -10.49
N ALA A 546 12.87 -0.77 -9.42
CA ALA A 546 11.53 -1.33 -9.36
C ALA A 546 10.50 -0.19 -9.25
N LEU A 547 9.49 -0.19 -10.13
CA LEU A 547 8.41 0.80 -10.14
C LEU A 547 7.11 0.24 -9.52
N ASN A 548 7.19 -0.84 -8.72
CA ASN A 548 6.02 -1.48 -8.15
C ASN A 548 5.08 -2.09 -9.22
N VAL A 549 3.77 -2.09 -9.02
CA VAL A 549 2.76 -2.75 -9.86
C VAL A 549 1.64 -1.79 -10.21
N THR A 550 1.06 -1.92 -11.39
CA THR A 550 -0.12 -1.14 -11.80
C THR A 550 -1.00 -1.91 -12.77
N SER A 551 -2.20 -1.38 -13.04
CA SER A 551 -3.02 -1.73 -14.20
C SER A 551 -3.56 -0.45 -14.83
N ASN A 552 -2.99 -0.09 -16.00
CA ASN A 552 -3.36 1.12 -16.72
C ASN A 552 -3.42 0.87 -18.24
N TYR A 553 -4.41 1.44 -18.88
CA TYR A 553 -4.54 1.47 -20.33
C TYR A 553 -4.09 2.83 -20.86
N PHE A 554 -3.04 2.83 -21.66
CA PHE A 554 -2.60 4.00 -22.42
C PHE A 554 -3.38 4.06 -23.73
N ALA A 555 -4.26 5.04 -23.86
CA ALA A 555 -5.18 5.11 -25.01
C ALA A 555 -4.49 5.56 -26.30
N GLY A 556 -5.10 5.26 -27.45
CA GLY A 556 -4.70 5.85 -28.72
C GLY A 556 -4.82 7.39 -28.66
N GLY A 557 -3.84 8.09 -29.20
CA GLY A 557 -3.73 9.55 -29.08
C GLY A 557 -2.90 10.03 -27.89
N HIS A 558 -2.71 9.22 -26.85
CA HIS A 558 -1.84 9.51 -25.71
C HIS A 558 -0.35 9.32 -26.05
N LYS A 559 0.52 9.67 -25.10
CA LYS A 559 1.95 9.35 -25.17
C LYS A 559 2.39 8.71 -23.85
N LEU A 560 3.26 7.73 -23.96
CA LEU A 560 3.98 7.17 -22.83
C LEU A 560 5.16 8.11 -22.51
N ARG A 561 5.35 8.40 -21.22
CA ARG A 561 6.45 9.24 -20.75
C ARG A 561 7.13 8.65 -19.54
N VAL A 562 8.44 8.88 -19.43
CA VAL A 562 9.26 8.54 -18.27
C VAL A 562 9.96 9.80 -17.80
N GLU A 563 9.85 10.08 -16.51
CA GLU A 563 10.65 11.08 -15.81
C GLU A 563 11.77 10.38 -15.03
N ILE A 564 12.98 10.93 -15.06
CA ILE A 564 14.12 10.46 -14.27
C ILE A 564 14.72 11.66 -13.53
N SER A 565 14.89 11.51 -12.21
CA SER A 565 15.53 12.52 -11.37
C SER A 565 16.30 11.86 -10.22
N SER A 566 16.67 12.63 -9.19
CA SER A 566 17.36 12.15 -7.99
C SER A 566 16.59 12.41 -6.70
N SER A 567 15.37 12.88 -6.80
CA SER A 567 14.51 13.16 -5.65
C SER A 567 13.03 13.13 -6.03
N ASN A 568 12.18 12.95 -5.04
CA ASN A 568 10.72 13.09 -5.06
C ASN A 568 10.30 13.37 -3.61
N PHE A 569 10.55 14.61 -3.19
CA PHE A 569 10.50 15.05 -1.79
C PHE A 569 9.18 15.78 -1.48
N PRO A 570 8.54 15.56 -0.34
CA PRO A 570 9.01 14.79 0.81
C PRO A 570 8.51 13.33 0.88
N ARG A 571 7.89 12.80 -0.19
CA ARG A 571 7.55 11.38 -0.18
C ARG A 571 8.77 10.55 0.18
N TRP A 572 9.84 10.67 -0.60
CA TRP A 572 11.13 10.06 -0.29
C TRP A 572 12.08 11.05 0.36
N GLU A 573 12.88 10.52 1.27
CA GLU A 573 13.96 11.26 1.87
C GLU A 573 15.03 11.59 0.82
N ARG A 574 15.55 12.81 0.86
CA ARG A 574 16.59 13.28 -0.07
C ARG A 574 17.97 12.73 0.28
N ASN A 575 18.71 12.27 -0.72
CA ASN A 575 20.11 11.91 -0.54
C ASN A 575 20.97 13.18 -0.44
N LEU A 576 21.84 13.26 0.56
CA LEU A 576 22.73 14.41 0.77
C LEU A 576 24.02 14.35 -0.07
N ASN A 577 24.22 13.30 -0.87
CA ASN A 577 25.34 13.08 -1.80
C ASN A 577 26.74 13.03 -1.17
N THR A 578 26.86 13.04 0.14
CA THR A 578 28.15 13.06 0.85
C THR A 578 28.85 11.71 0.88
N GLY A 579 28.06 10.62 0.82
CA GLY A 579 28.53 9.27 1.07
C GLY A 579 28.62 8.90 2.55
N GLY A 580 28.33 9.83 3.46
CA GLY A 580 28.25 9.59 4.90
C GLY A 580 26.93 8.94 5.33
N ASN A 581 26.60 9.05 6.63
CA ASN A 581 25.32 8.61 7.13
C ASN A 581 24.25 9.68 6.85
N ASN A 582 23.49 9.46 5.79
CA ASN A 582 22.49 10.40 5.26
C ASN A 582 21.48 10.90 6.32
N TYR A 583 21.24 10.10 7.35
CA TYR A 583 20.22 10.40 8.37
C TYR A 583 20.76 11.24 9.56
N ASP A 584 22.09 11.25 9.75
CA ASP A 584 22.76 11.95 10.85
C ASP A 584 23.39 13.29 10.42
N GLU A 585 23.49 13.52 9.09
CA GLU A 585 24.19 14.67 8.52
C GLU A 585 23.31 15.90 8.38
N THR A 586 23.94 17.07 8.45
CA THR A 586 23.33 18.38 8.19
C THR A 586 23.91 19.09 6.97
N ASN A 587 25.02 18.57 6.45
CA ASN A 587 25.68 19.10 5.26
C ASN A 587 25.31 18.25 4.02
N TRP A 588 25.28 18.88 2.87
CA TRP A 588 25.05 18.21 1.60
C TRP A 588 26.01 18.69 0.50
N LYS A 589 25.99 17.99 -0.61
CA LYS A 589 26.75 18.33 -1.83
C LYS A 589 25.81 18.22 -3.03
N THR A 590 26.01 19.10 -4.01
CA THR A 590 25.41 18.90 -5.33
C THR A 590 26.07 17.71 -6.03
N ALA A 591 25.31 17.01 -6.87
CA ALA A 591 25.83 15.90 -7.68
C ALA A 591 25.46 16.12 -9.15
N GLN A 592 26.44 15.93 -10.04
CA GLN A 592 26.15 15.78 -11.46
C GLN A 592 25.83 14.32 -11.74
N ASN A 593 24.60 14.03 -12.10
CA ASN A 593 24.10 12.70 -12.40
C ASN A 593 23.91 12.54 -13.91
N THR A 594 24.21 11.37 -14.43
CA THR A 594 24.17 11.09 -15.87
C THR A 594 23.45 9.78 -16.13
N ILE A 595 22.56 9.80 -17.12
CA ILE A 595 21.87 8.63 -17.68
C ILE A 595 22.45 8.37 -19.07
N TYR A 596 22.97 7.16 -19.30
CA TYR A 596 23.49 6.72 -20.59
C TYR A 596 22.40 6.00 -21.37
N HIS A 597 22.30 6.31 -22.66
CA HIS A 597 21.36 5.66 -23.57
C HIS A 597 22.04 5.46 -24.94
N SER A 598 22.56 4.28 -25.17
CA SER A 598 23.25 3.89 -26.38
C SER A 598 23.08 2.40 -26.62
N ALA A 599 23.58 1.89 -27.74
CA ALA A 599 23.57 0.43 -27.99
C ALA A 599 24.39 -0.36 -26.95
N ILE A 600 25.43 0.28 -26.35
CA ILE A 600 26.28 -0.33 -25.31
C ILE A 600 25.65 -0.17 -23.92
N TYR A 601 24.99 0.92 -23.67
CA TYR A 601 24.35 1.28 -22.40
C TYR A 601 22.84 1.54 -22.62
N PRO A 602 22.05 0.51 -22.98
CA PRO A 602 20.67 0.68 -23.40
C PRO A 602 19.73 0.83 -22.22
N SER A 603 19.71 2.02 -21.60
CA SER A 603 18.72 2.33 -20.57
C SER A 603 17.30 2.19 -21.13
N HIS A 604 16.44 1.51 -20.41
CA HIS A 604 15.09 1.18 -20.87
C HIS A 604 14.11 0.94 -19.73
N LEU A 605 12.85 1.16 -20.01
CA LEU A 605 11.72 0.74 -19.19
C LEU A 605 11.26 -0.65 -19.63
N VAL A 606 10.86 -1.51 -18.70
CA VAL A 606 10.25 -2.82 -18.96
C VAL A 606 8.80 -2.76 -18.52
N LEU A 607 7.88 -2.92 -19.47
CA LEU A 607 6.44 -2.85 -19.26
C LEU A 607 5.78 -4.22 -19.47
N PRO A 608 4.91 -4.67 -18.53
CA PRO A 608 4.07 -5.85 -18.68
C PRO A 608 2.85 -5.52 -19.56
N VAL A 609 3.02 -5.58 -20.87
CA VAL A 609 1.96 -5.30 -21.84
C VAL A 609 1.05 -6.52 -21.99
N ILE A 610 -0.27 -6.29 -21.94
CA ILE A 610 -1.26 -7.34 -22.13
C ILE A 610 -1.57 -7.49 -23.60
N ILE A 611 -1.37 -8.71 -24.11
CA ILE A 611 -1.75 -9.07 -25.49
C ILE A 611 -3.21 -9.53 -25.45
N GLU A 612 -4.12 -8.72 -26.02
CA GLU A 612 -5.49 -9.19 -26.23
C GLU A 612 -5.48 -10.31 -27.25
N SER A 613 -6.02 -11.48 -26.89
CA SER A 613 -6.26 -12.56 -27.86
C SER A 613 -7.26 -12.07 -28.91
N GLN A 614 -6.82 -12.05 -30.19
CA GLN A 614 -7.65 -11.69 -31.34
C GLN A 614 -8.87 -12.59 -31.46
#